data_2a87316ae8690219ae7a83ea9a1c1aca
#
_entry.id   2a87316ae8690219ae7a83ea9a1c1aca
#
_cell.length_a   1.000
_cell.length_b   1.000
_cell.length_c   1.000
_cell.angle_alpha   90.00
_cell.angle_beta   90.00
_cell.angle_gamma   90.00
#
_symmetry.space_group_name_H-M   'P 1'
#
loop_
_entity.id
_entity.type
_entity.pdbx_description
1 polymer ?
#
loop_
_entity_poly.entity_id
_entity_poly.type
_entity_poly.pdbx_seq_one_letter_code
_entity_poly.pdbx_strand_id
1 'polypeptide(L)'
;MTTDKPNGELPAMRELTDPSTIRALTHPVRLALLEVLATEGALTATEAGELIGESPTTCSFHFRQLEKYGFTEVAATGPGRQRRWKIAQLGMNFSDTTDDAELNIAATSLSRLVTDRAIARMQQFQDTKSNFPKEWQVVSDSTEAVLFVTPSELAELNEQVLAVLMRYHSRLTEIDQRPEGSLPVEVLVFRYPVRFSGAAQ
;
A
#
# COMPACT_ATOMS: atom_id res chain seq x y z
N MET A 1 -22.86 -25.59 -0.24
CA MET A 1 -21.82 -24.57 -0.52
C MET A 1 -20.67 -24.85 0.41
N THR A 2 -19.64 -25.48 -0.12
CA THR A 2 -18.44 -25.89 0.65
C THR A 2 -17.58 -24.66 0.83
N THR A 3 -17.45 -24.19 2.07
CA THR A 3 -16.51 -23.14 2.43
C THR A 3 -15.11 -23.73 2.38
N ASP A 4 -14.44 -23.52 1.25
CA ASP A 4 -13.02 -23.80 1.11
C ASP A 4 -12.27 -22.79 1.99
N LYS A 5 -11.71 -23.28 3.11
CA LYS A 5 -10.82 -22.49 3.96
C LYS A 5 -9.57 -22.19 3.13
N PRO A 6 -9.18 -20.94 2.95
CA PRO A 6 -7.92 -20.62 2.29
C PRO A 6 -6.77 -21.13 3.18
N ASN A 7 -6.14 -22.21 2.74
CA ASN A 7 -4.99 -22.83 3.41
C ASN A 7 -3.70 -22.14 2.90
N GLY A 8 -3.56 -20.86 3.21
CA GLY A 8 -2.35 -20.08 2.92
C GLY A 8 -2.00 -19.26 4.15
N GLU A 9 -0.86 -19.51 4.77
CA GLU A 9 -0.28 -18.58 5.74
C GLU A 9 -0.19 -17.21 5.09
N LEU A 10 -0.69 -16.18 5.77
CA LEU A 10 -0.55 -14.80 5.32
C LEU A 10 0.95 -14.51 5.15
N PRO A 11 1.38 -13.87 4.05
CA PRO A 11 2.79 -13.53 3.88
C PRO A 11 3.21 -12.69 5.09
N ALA A 12 4.39 -13.01 5.63
CA ALA A 12 4.93 -12.30 6.78
C ALA A 12 5.07 -10.81 6.44
N MET A 13 4.21 -9.98 7.03
CA MET A 13 4.33 -8.53 6.92
C MET A 13 5.47 -8.06 7.82
N ARG A 14 6.28 -7.13 7.31
CA ARG A 14 7.34 -6.52 8.11
C ARG A 14 6.71 -5.60 9.16
N GLU A 15 6.95 -5.90 10.42
CA GLU A 15 6.55 -5.02 11.50
C GLU A 15 7.59 -3.89 11.67
N LEU A 16 7.13 -2.65 11.63
CA LEU A 16 7.96 -1.47 11.80
C LEU A 16 7.85 -0.99 13.26
N THR A 17 8.88 -1.26 14.02
CA THR A 17 8.95 -0.94 15.47
C THR A 17 9.96 0.16 15.80
N ASP A 18 10.71 0.63 14.81
CA ASP A 18 11.70 1.69 14.98
C ASP A 18 11.20 3.01 14.40
N PRO A 19 11.12 4.10 15.20
CA PRO A 19 10.64 5.39 14.75
C PRO A 19 11.43 5.98 13.58
N SER A 20 12.74 5.72 13.48
CA SER A 20 13.57 6.23 12.39
C SER A 20 13.24 5.53 11.07
N THR A 21 12.93 4.24 11.12
CA THR A 21 12.48 3.44 9.97
C THR A 21 11.12 3.95 9.47
N ILE A 22 10.17 4.22 10.37
CA ILE A 22 8.86 4.78 9.99
C ILE A 22 9.05 6.18 9.39
N ARG A 23 9.85 7.05 10.02
CA ARG A 23 10.17 8.38 9.47
C ARG A 23 10.85 8.32 8.10
N ALA A 24 11.56 7.25 7.80
CA ALA A 24 12.09 7.05 6.47
C ALA A 24 11.00 6.94 5.38
N LEU A 25 9.77 6.60 5.73
CA LEU A 25 8.63 6.57 4.81
C LEU A 25 7.83 7.89 4.78
N THR A 26 7.99 8.78 5.76
CA THR A 26 7.21 10.03 5.83
C THR A 26 7.70 11.11 4.85
N HIS A 27 8.01 10.72 3.63
CA HIS A 27 8.43 11.62 2.56
C HIS A 27 7.65 11.32 1.27
N PRO A 28 6.97 12.31 0.66
CA PRO A 28 6.09 12.08 -0.50
C PRO A 28 6.77 11.35 -1.65
N VAL A 29 7.99 11.75 -2.03
CA VAL A 29 8.75 11.11 -3.11
C VAL A 29 9.09 9.65 -2.79
N ARG A 30 9.40 9.31 -1.53
CA ARG A 30 9.71 7.94 -1.15
C ARG A 30 8.50 7.01 -1.23
N LEU A 31 7.32 7.49 -0.81
CA LEU A 31 6.08 6.75 -1.00
C LEU A 31 5.74 6.59 -2.48
N ALA A 32 5.87 7.66 -3.29
CA ALA A 32 5.64 7.59 -4.72
C ALA A 32 6.58 6.58 -5.41
N LEU A 33 7.86 6.53 -5.01
CA LEU A 33 8.80 5.54 -5.53
C LEU A 33 8.40 4.10 -5.18
N LEU A 34 7.95 3.85 -3.95
CA LEU A 34 7.46 2.51 -3.56
C LEU A 34 6.18 2.14 -4.32
N GLU A 35 5.27 3.09 -4.53
CA GLU A 35 4.04 2.89 -5.30
C GLU A 35 4.34 2.47 -6.75
N VAL A 36 5.22 3.19 -7.46
CA VAL A 36 5.58 2.82 -8.84
C VAL A 36 6.37 1.51 -8.92
N LEU A 37 7.21 1.20 -7.93
CA LEU A 37 7.86 -0.12 -7.87
C LEU A 37 6.87 -1.27 -7.64
N ALA A 38 5.77 -1.02 -6.91
CA ALA A 38 4.74 -2.03 -6.67
C ALA A 38 3.94 -2.35 -7.93
N THR A 39 3.72 -1.37 -8.81
CA THR A 39 2.94 -1.53 -10.04
C THR A 39 3.79 -1.96 -11.23
N GLU A 40 4.95 -1.35 -11.42
CA GLU A 40 5.81 -1.53 -12.60
C GLU A 40 6.94 -2.55 -12.38
N GLY A 41 7.20 -2.94 -11.12
CA GLY A 41 8.32 -3.82 -10.80
C GLY A 41 9.64 -3.08 -10.68
N ALA A 42 10.74 -3.70 -11.14
CA ALA A 42 12.08 -3.14 -10.98
C ALA A 42 12.34 -1.96 -11.95
N LEU A 43 12.71 -0.79 -11.42
CA LEU A 43 12.95 0.45 -12.16
C LEU A 43 14.34 1.03 -11.92
N THR A 44 14.87 1.71 -12.93
CA THR A 44 15.99 2.65 -12.77
C THR A 44 15.50 3.97 -12.17
N ALA A 45 16.42 4.79 -11.69
CA ALA A 45 16.07 6.13 -11.20
C ALA A 45 15.51 7.06 -12.30
N THR A 46 15.90 6.83 -13.56
CA THR A 46 15.37 7.58 -14.70
C THR A 46 13.93 7.20 -15.00
N GLU A 47 13.64 5.90 -15.15
CA GLU A 47 12.29 5.39 -15.38
C GLU A 47 11.33 5.81 -14.27
N ALA A 48 11.76 5.66 -13.01
CA ALA A 48 10.95 6.08 -11.86
C ALA A 48 10.71 7.61 -11.86
N GLY A 49 11.73 8.40 -12.21
CA GLY A 49 11.61 9.85 -12.30
C GLY A 49 10.60 10.32 -13.33
N GLU A 50 10.56 9.68 -14.49
CA GLU A 50 9.57 9.94 -15.53
C GLU A 50 8.14 9.66 -15.06
N LEU A 51 7.95 8.57 -14.28
CA LEU A 51 6.63 8.19 -13.76
C LEU A 51 6.10 9.11 -12.66
N ILE A 52 6.99 9.62 -11.79
CA ILE A 52 6.56 10.43 -10.63
C ILE A 52 6.82 11.94 -10.80
N GLY A 53 7.36 12.37 -11.95
CA GLY A 53 7.64 13.79 -12.22
C GLY A 53 8.86 14.34 -11.45
N GLU A 54 9.85 13.51 -11.14
CA GLU A 54 11.04 13.89 -10.38
C GLU A 54 12.34 13.68 -11.16
N SER A 55 13.42 14.38 -10.77
CA SER A 55 14.71 14.19 -11.42
C SER A 55 15.30 12.80 -11.10
N PRO A 56 16.06 12.19 -12.05
CA PRO A 56 16.77 10.93 -11.77
C PRO A 56 17.72 11.02 -10.58
N THR A 57 18.31 12.19 -10.34
CA THR A 57 19.18 12.44 -9.19
C THR A 57 18.41 12.37 -7.88
N THR A 58 17.23 13.03 -7.81
CA THR A 58 16.31 12.98 -6.68
C THR A 58 15.87 11.54 -6.42
N CYS A 59 15.43 10.82 -7.45
CA CYS A 59 15.02 9.42 -7.33
C CYS A 59 16.16 8.52 -6.83
N SER A 60 17.37 8.66 -7.38
CA SER A 60 18.55 7.89 -6.95
C SER A 60 18.90 8.15 -5.48
N PHE A 61 18.79 9.39 -5.01
CA PHE A 61 19.00 9.73 -3.59
C PHE A 61 17.94 9.04 -2.72
N HIS A 62 16.67 9.14 -3.05
CA HIS A 62 15.58 8.55 -2.26
C HIS A 62 15.59 7.02 -2.31
N PHE A 63 15.94 6.39 -3.42
CA PHE A 63 16.13 4.94 -3.49
C PHE A 63 17.22 4.44 -2.53
N ARG A 64 18.36 5.14 -2.44
CA ARG A 64 19.41 4.79 -1.47
C ARG A 64 18.94 4.95 -0.04
N GLN A 65 18.11 5.97 0.25
CA GLN A 65 17.51 6.11 1.58
C GLN A 65 16.55 4.96 1.87
N LEU A 66 15.69 4.57 0.94
CA LEU A 66 14.80 3.42 1.07
C LEU A 66 15.56 2.11 1.23
N GLU A 67 16.66 1.92 0.47
CA GLU A 67 17.55 0.77 0.57
C GLU A 67 18.22 0.69 1.96
N LYS A 68 18.71 1.81 2.49
CA LYS A 68 19.30 1.89 3.83
C LYS A 68 18.38 1.36 4.92
N TYR A 69 17.06 1.60 4.78
CA TYR A 69 16.05 1.14 5.72
C TYR A 69 15.39 -0.19 5.30
N GLY A 70 15.88 -0.83 4.24
CA GLY A 70 15.41 -2.14 3.80
C GLY A 70 14.03 -2.15 3.12
N PHE A 71 13.60 -1.03 2.54
CA PHE A 71 12.36 -0.95 1.77
C PHE A 71 12.56 -1.28 0.30
N THR A 72 13.75 -1.02 -0.22
CA THR A 72 14.12 -1.36 -1.60
C THR A 72 15.44 -2.10 -1.61
N GLU A 73 15.66 -2.87 -2.66
CA GLU A 73 16.92 -3.55 -2.93
C GLU A 73 17.28 -3.44 -4.41
N VAL A 74 18.53 -3.69 -4.74
CA VAL A 74 18.97 -3.73 -6.13
C VAL A 74 18.55 -5.05 -6.76
N ALA A 75 17.84 -4.97 -7.88
CA ALA A 75 17.49 -6.15 -8.65
C ALA A 75 18.76 -6.83 -9.21
N ALA A 76 18.84 -8.16 -9.10
CA ALA A 76 20.04 -8.92 -9.36
C ALA A 76 20.54 -8.87 -10.82
N THR A 77 19.69 -8.57 -11.81
CA THR A 77 20.08 -8.44 -13.23
C THR A 77 19.04 -7.68 -14.03
N GLY A 78 19.51 -6.72 -14.81
CA GLY A 78 18.79 -6.07 -15.91
C GLY A 78 19.78 -5.82 -17.05
N PRO A 79 19.35 -5.68 -18.30
CA PRO A 79 20.24 -5.32 -19.40
C PRO A 79 20.85 -3.93 -19.16
N GLY A 80 22.17 -3.86 -19.12
CA GLY A 80 22.93 -2.62 -18.99
C GLY A 80 23.55 -2.37 -17.62
N ARG A 81 24.43 -1.31 -17.56
CA ARG A 81 25.15 -0.91 -16.33
C ARG A 81 24.29 -0.11 -15.34
N GLN A 82 23.01 0.14 -15.64
CA GLN A 82 22.15 0.97 -14.80
C GLN A 82 21.58 0.15 -13.63
N ARG A 83 21.69 0.75 -12.43
CA ARG A 83 21.16 0.16 -11.21
C ARG A 83 19.63 0.23 -11.23
N ARG A 84 18.98 -0.93 -11.12
CA ARG A 84 17.52 -1.05 -10.98
C ARG A 84 17.17 -1.36 -9.52
N TRP A 85 16.17 -0.69 -9.00
CA TRP A 85 15.63 -0.95 -7.67
C TRP A 85 14.31 -1.69 -7.78
N LYS A 86 14.05 -2.55 -6.83
CA LYS A 86 12.76 -3.21 -6.61
C LYS A 86 12.38 -3.14 -5.14
N ILE A 87 11.13 -3.41 -4.82
CA ILE A 87 10.68 -3.54 -3.43
C ILE A 87 11.39 -4.75 -2.81
N ALA A 88 11.98 -4.55 -1.61
CA ALA A 88 12.68 -5.60 -0.88
C ALA A 88 11.69 -6.57 -0.21
N GLN A 89 10.58 -6.05 0.30
CA GLN A 89 9.55 -6.82 0.98
C GLN A 89 8.18 -6.14 0.83
N LEU A 90 7.20 -6.89 0.38
CA LEU A 90 5.81 -6.43 0.28
C LEU A 90 5.08 -6.62 1.62
N GLY A 91 4.28 -5.63 1.96
CA GLY A 91 3.49 -5.63 3.18
C GLY A 91 4.28 -5.14 4.38
N MET A 92 3.81 -4.05 4.94
CA MET A 92 4.32 -3.43 6.16
C MET A 92 3.17 -3.27 7.13
N ASN A 93 3.45 -3.54 8.39
CA ASN A 93 2.54 -3.26 9.49
C ASN A 93 3.24 -2.34 10.50
N PHE A 94 2.51 -1.41 11.05
CA PHE A 94 2.98 -0.56 12.15
C PHE A 94 1.78 -0.19 13.02
N SER A 95 2.03 -0.09 14.33
CA SER A 95 1.01 0.31 15.29
C SER A 95 1.23 1.77 15.69
N ASP A 96 0.15 2.53 15.73
CA ASP A 96 0.10 3.89 16.27
C ASP A 96 -0.47 3.91 17.71
N THR A 97 -0.65 2.75 18.32
CA THR A 97 -1.11 2.56 19.70
C THR A 97 -0.08 1.79 20.52
N THR A 98 1.05 2.44 20.82
CA THR A 98 2.14 1.88 21.62
C THR A 98 2.45 2.83 22.79
N ASP A 99 3.14 2.34 23.82
CA ASP A 99 3.59 3.16 24.95
C ASP A 99 4.79 4.06 24.57
N ASP A 100 5.44 3.82 23.43
CA ASP A 100 6.51 4.66 22.91
C ASP A 100 5.93 5.89 22.18
N ALA A 101 6.06 7.05 22.81
CA ALA A 101 5.55 8.31 22.28
C ALA A 101 6.20 8.72 20.94
N GLU A 102 7.49 8.41 20.75
CA GLU A 102 8.21 8.74 19.52
C GLU A 102 7.73 7.85 18.36
N LEU A 103 7.53 6.58 18.63
CA LEU A 103 6.96 5.63 17.67
C LEU A 103 5.53 6.02 17.28
N ASN A 104 4.68 6.38 18.25
CA ASN A 104 3.30 6.84 18.00
C ASN A 104 3.26 8.09 17.10
N ILE A 105 4.11 9.08 17.36
CA ILE A 105 4.20 10.29 16.52
C ILE A 105 4.60 9.93 15.09
N ALA A 106 5.61 9.09 14.92
CA ALA A 106 6.09 8.67 13.60
C ALA A 106 5.00 7.87 12.85
N ALA A 107 4.37 6.90 13.51
CA ALA A 107 3.33 6.05 12.96
C ALA A 107 2.08 6.86 12.56
N THR A 108 1.61 7.75 13.44
CA THR A 108 0.48 8.65 13.15
C THR A 108 0.77 9.55 11.94
N SER A 109 2.00 10.08 11.84
CA SER A 109 2.41 10.93 10.72
C SER A 109 2.42 10.15 9.41
N LEU A 110 2.91 8.91 9.41
CA LEU A 110 2.90 8.04 8.24
C LEU A 110 1.46 7.65 7.85
N SER A 111 0.64 7.23 8.82
CA SER A 111 -0.77 6.88 8.59
C SER A 111 -1.52 8.01 7.90
N ARG A 112 -1.38 9.24 8.38
CA ARG A 112 -1.99 10.42 7.75
C ARG A 112 -1.53 10.61 6.32
N LEU A 113 -0.22 10.61 6.10
CA LEU A 113 0.34 10.83 4.77
C LEU A 113 -0.11 9.74 3.78
N VAL A 114 -0.13 8.47 4.18
CA VAL A 114 -0.61 7.36 3.34
C VAL A 114 -2.10 7.52 3.05
N THR A 115 -2.90 7.84 4.07
CA THR A 115 -4.36 8.05 3.93
C THR A 115 -4.67 9.22 3.01
N ASP A 116 -4.03 10.37 3.19
CA ASP A 116 -4.25 11.57 2.36
C ASP A 116 -3.92 11.29 0.88
N ARG A 117 -2.83 10.57 0.62
CA ARG A 117 -2.46 10.16 -0.75
C ARG A 117 -3.47 9.21 -1.36
N ALA A 118 -3.94 8.23 -0.60
CA ALA A 118 -4.92 7.26 -1.06
C ALA A 118 -6.28 7.92 -1.36
N ILE A 119 -6.73 8.85 -0.52
CA ILE A 119 -7.94 9.65 -0.74
C ILE A 119 -7.78 10.52 -2.01
N ALA A 120 -6.64 11.16 -2.20
CA ALA A 120 -6.38 11.98 -3.39
C ALA A 120 -6.44 11.12 -4.69
N ARG A 121 -5.88 9.91 -4.69
CA ARG A 121 -5.98 8.99 -5.84
C ARG A 121 -7.41 8.53 -6.09
N MET A 122 -8.16 8.22 -5.03
CA MET A 122 -9.58 7.87 -5.14
C MET A 122 -10.39 9.01 -5.77
N GLN A 123 -10.16 10.25 -5.33
CA GLN A 123 -10.82 11.44 -5.91
C GLN A 123 -10.45 11.61 -7.38
N GLN A 124 -9.16 11.50 -7.72
CA GLN A 124 -8.69 11.55 -9.11
C GLN A 124 -9.34 10.45 -9.96
N PHE A 125 -9.48 9.23 -9.43
CA PHE A 125 -10.19 8.16 -10.13
C PHE A 125 -11.66 8.53 -10.38
N GLN A 126 -12.37 9.10 -9.41
CA GLN A 126 -13.77 9.54 -9.60
C GLN A 126 -13.89 10.55 -10.74
N ASP A 127 -12.98 11.51 -10.84
CA ASP A 127 -12.95 12.53 -11.89
C ASP A 127 -12.63 11.92 -13.28
N THR A 128 -11.85 10.86 -13.31
CA THR A 128 -11.35 10.24 -14.56
C THR A 128 -11.97 8.87 -14.86
N LYS A 129 -12.95 8.42 -14.09
CA LYS A 129 -13.60 7.09 -14.21
C LYS A 129 -14.10 6.81 -15.64
N SER A 130 -14.59 7.84 -16.33
CA SER A 130 -15.07 7.73 -17.71
C SER A 130 -13.98 7.35 -18.73
N ASN A 131 -12.72 7.53 -18.40
CA ASN A 131 -11.58 7.19 -19.26
C ASN A 131 -11.23 5.70 -19.24
N PHE A 132 -11.78 4.95 -18.28
CA PHE A 132 -11.56 3.52 -18.17
C PHE A 132 -12.56 2.73 -19.03
N PRO A 133 -12.23 1.48 -19.46
CA PRO A 133 -13.17 0.59 -20.13
C PRO A 133 -14.47 0.39 -19.32
N LYS A 134 -15.58 0.22 -19.99
CA LYS A 134 -16.91 0.16 -19.34
C LYS A 134 -17.03 -0.93 -18.29
N GLU A 135 -16.42 -2.08 -18.54
CA GLU A 135 -16.35 -3.19 -17.60
C GLU A 135 -15.68 -2.79 -16.27
N TRP A 136 -14.61 -1.97 -16.32
CA TRP A 136 -13.94 -1.46 -15.14
C TRP A 136 -14.79 -0.41 -14.40
N GLN A 137 -15.50 0.44 -15.14
CA GLN A 137 -16.38 1.45 -14.54
C GLN A 137 -17.50 0.81 -13.71
N VAL A 138 -18.04 -0.33 -14.15
CA VAL A 138 -19.16 -1.02 -13.48
C VAL A 138 -18.73 -1.72 -12.20
N VAL A 139 -17.54 -2.32 -12.17
CA VAL A 139 -17.04 -3.07 -11.02
C VAL A 139 -16.26 -2.22 -10.02
N SER A 140 -15.88 -0.99 -10.42
CA SER A 140 -15.21 -0.05 -9.53
C SER A 140 -16.24 0.75 -8.75
N ASP A 141 -16.51 0.32 -7.53
CA ASP A 141 -17.57 0.86 -6.66
C ASP A 141 -17.02 1.16 -5.24
N SER A 142 -17.78 1.90 -4.46
CA SER A 142 -17.53 2.15 -3.05
C SER A 142 -18.67 1.59 -2.21
N THR A 143 -18.33 0.95 -1.11
CA THR A 143 -19.30 0.44 -0.15
C THR A 143 -19.11 1.14 1.18
N GLU A 144 -20.18 1.73 1.69
CA GLU A 144 -20.25 2.28 3.05
C GLU A 144 -21.23 1.44 3.88
N ALA A 145 -20.80 1.05 5.07
CA ALA A 145 -21.66 0.34 6.02
C ALA A 145 -21.39 0.78 7.45
N VAL A 146 -22.42 0.83 8.26
CA VAL A 146 -22.32 0.99 9.71
C VAL A 146 -22.72 -0.31 10.37
N LEU A 147 -21.81 -0.87 11.17
CA LEU A 147 -22.00 -2.15 11.86
C LEU A 147 -21.92 -1.94 13.36
N PHE A 148 -22.70 -2.74 14.11
CA PHE A 148 -22.57 -2.83 15.56
C PHE A 148 -21.80 -4.09 15.89
N VAL A 149 -20.53 -3.94 16.24
CA VAL A 149 -19.59 -5.04 16.50
C VAL A 149 -18.80 -4.79 17.79
N THR A 150 -18.42 -5.87 18.44
CA THR A 150 -17.46 -5.85 19.53
C THR A 150 -16.02 -5.74 18.99
N PRO A 151 -15.01 -5.39 19.82
CA PRO A 151 -13.62 -5.42 19.39
C PRO A 151 -13.15 -6.77 18.84
N SER A 152 -13.62 -7.88 19.42
CA SER A 152 -13.29 -9.24 18.95
C SER A 152 -13.90 -9.55 17.58
N GLU A 153 -15.16 -9.17 17.34
CA GLU A 153 -15.81 -9.32 16.03
C GLU A 153 -15.16 -8.43 14.97
N LEU A 154 -14.73 -7.22 15.36
CA LEU A 154 -14.00 -6.36 14.44
C LEU A 154 -12.62 -6.95 14.07
N ALA A 155 -11.93 -7.58 15.03
CA ALA A 155 -10.66 -8.27 14.76
C ALA A 155 -10.86 -9.44 13.79
N GLU A 156 -11.89 -10.26 13.98
CA GLU A 156 -12.23 -11.36 13.07
C GLU A 156 -12.57 -10.85 11.66
N LEU A 157 -13.35 -9.78 11.57
CA LEU A 157 -13.66 -9.13 10.29
C LEU A 157 -12.38 -8.64 9.58
N ASN A 158 -11.43 -8.07 10.34
CA ASN A 158 -10.16 -7.63 9.79
C ASN A 158 -9.37 -8.78 9.17
N GLU A 159 -9.29 -9.93 9.85
CA GLU A 159 -8.61 -11.13 9.35
C GLU A 159 -9.28 -11.65 8.07
N GLN A 160 -10.61 -11.71 8.04
CA GLN A 160 -11.36 -12.17 6.86
C GLN A 160 -11.12 -11.27 5.64
N VAL A 161 -11.18 -9.94 5.81
CA VAL A 161 -10.91 -8.98 4.73
C VAL A 161 -9.48 -9.11 4.23
N LEU A 162 -8.50 -9.19 5.14
CA LEU A 162 -7.10 -9.37 4.78
C LEU A 162 -6.90 -10.68 4.00
N ALA A 163 -7.50 -11.77 4.45
CA ALA A 163 -7.42 -13.07 3.76
C ALA A 163 -7.96 -13.01 2.32
N VAL A 164 -9.03 -12.25 2.07
CA VAL A 164 -9.55 -12.04 0.70
C VAL A 164 -8.55 -11.28 -0.16
N LEU A 165 -7.96 -10.20 0.35
CA LEU A 165 -6.99 -9.38 -0.39
C LEU A 165 -5.71 -10.17 -0.71
N MET A 166 -5.25 -11.00 0.23
CA MET A 166 -4.03 -11.79 0.08
C MET A 166 -4.11 -12.86 -1.01
N ARG A 167 -5.29 -13.23 -1.50
CA ARG A 167 -5.43 -14.12 -2.68
C ARG A 167 -4.75 -13.57 -3.94
N TYR A 168 -4.60 -12.26 -4.02
CA TYR A 168 -4.02 -11.55 -5.17
C TYR A 168 -2.58 -11.09 -4.93
N HIS A 169 -2.04 -11.37 -3.75
CA HIS A 169 -0.75 -10.83 -3.31
C HIS A 169 0.43 -11.26 -4.20
N SER A 170 0.45 -12.53 -4.66
CA SER A 170 1.53 -13.04 -5.52
C SER A 170 1.67 -12.25 -6.82
N ARG A 171 0.59 -11.67 -7.33
CA ARG A 171 0.58 -10.87 -8.56
C ARG A 171 1.34 -9.54 -8.43
N LEU A 172 1.68 -9.12 -7.22
CA LEU A 172 2.53 -7.94 -7.00
C LEU A 172 4.00 -8.25 -7.29
N THR A 173 4.47 -9.46 -6.93
CA THR A 173 5.86 -9.89 -7.12
C THR A 173 6.07 -10.69 -8.39
N GLU A 174 5.08 -11.47 -8.79
CA GLU A 174 5.15 -12.41 -9.91
C GLU A 174 4.35 -11.87 -11.09
N ILE A 175 5.00 -11.01 -11.87
CA ILE A 175 4.35 -10.30 -12.99
C ILE A 175 3.72 -11.29 -13.98
N ASP A 176 4.36 -12.43 -14.19
CA ASP A 176 3.88 -13.49 -15.08
C ASP A 176 2.56 -14.15 -14.62
N GLN A 177 2.18 -13.97 -13.35
CA GLN A 177 0.88 -14.41 -12.82
C GLN A 177 -0.25 -13.39 -13.00
N ARG A 178 0.05 -12.22 -13.54
CA ARG A 178 -0.99 -11.21 -13.84
C ARG A 178 -1.81 -11.67 -15.04
N PRO A 179 -3.14 -11.81 -14.91
CA PRO A 179 -4.00 -12.10 -16.05
C PRO A 179 -3.89 -11.02 -17.13
N GLU A 180 -4.04 -11.42 -18.38
CA GLU A 180 -4.12 -10.47 -19.50
C GLU A 180 -5.28 -9.49 -19.26
N GLY A 181 -5.05 -8.20 -19.51
CA GLY A 181 -6.03 -7.14 -19.28
C GLY A 181 -6.23 -6.75 -17.81
N SER A 182 -5.46 -7.30 -16.87
CA SER A 182 -5.51 -6.87 -15.48
C SER A 182 -4.91 -5.48 -15.30
N LEU A 183 -5.53 -4.68 -14.43
CA LEU A 183 -5.04 -3.36 -14.01
C LEU A 183 -4.67 -3.39 -12.52
N PRO A 184 -3.73 -2.56 -12.06
CA PRO A 184 -3.53 -2.35 -10.64
C PRO A 184 -4.79 -1.71 -10.03
N VAL A 185 -5.30 -2.29 -8.95
CA VAL A 185 -6.48 -1.80 -8.23
C VAL A 185 -6.09 -1.48 -6.80
N GLU A 186 -6.34 -0.25 -6.37
CA GLU A 186 -6.19 0.15 -4.98
C GLU A 186 -7.46 -0.15 -4.20
N VAL A 187 -7.33 -0.80 -3.05
CA VAL A 187 -8.44 -1.11 -2.15
C VAL A 187 -8.19 -0.42 -0.82
N LEU A 188 -9.09 0.49 -0.44
CA LEU A 188 -9.04 1.21 0.83
C LEU A 188 -10.11 0.66 1.77
N VAL A 189 -9.70 0.25 2.95
CA VAL A 189 -10.64 -0.28 3.95
C VAL A 189 -10.36 0.41 5.29
N PHE A 190 -11.21 1.35 5.66
CA PHE A 190 -11.17 2.03 6.96
C PHE A 190 -12.20 1.42 7.90
N ARG A 191 -11.80 1.08 9.10
CA ARG A 191 -12.64 0.50 10.13
C ARG A 191 -12.33 1.18 11.47
N TYR A 192 -13.28 1.97 11.95
CA TYR A 192 -13.11 2.75 13.17
C TYR A 192 -14.46 2.99 13.87
N PRO A 193 -14.49 3.12 15.19
CA PRO A 193 -15.71 3.47 15.90
C PRO A 193 -16.19 4.87 15.51
N VAL A 194 -17.48 5.03 15.22
CA VAL A 194 -18.09 6.32 14.91
C VAL A 194 -19.00 6.78 16.05
N ARG A 195 -19.02 8.10 16.29
CA ARG A 195 -20.01 8.74 17.13
C ARG A 195 -20.73 9.77 16.29
N PHE A 196 -22.00 9.55 16.02
CA PHE A 196 -22.81 10.54 15.34
C PHE A 196 -23.21 11.64 16.34
N SER A 197 -22.92 12.91 16.03
CA SER A 197 -23.30 14.06 16.86
C SER A 197 -24.83 14.11 16.96
N GLY A 198 -25.38 13.90 18.16
CA GLY A 198 -26.83 13.90 18.42
C GLY A 198 -27.36 12.64 19.09
N ALA A 199 -26.62 11.55 19.19
CA ALA A 199 -26.94 10.50 20.14
C ALA A 199 -26.58 11.00 21.54
N ALA A 200 -27.58 11.64 22.21
CA ALA A 200 -27.50 11.93 23.63
C ALA A 200 -27.20 10.63 24.40
N GLN A 201 -26.39 10.76 25.42
CA GLN A 201 -25.96 9.74 26.38
C GLN A 201 -27.10 8.87 26.90
#